data_65bf4704b4d6016efeae4b4aa88a8e2e
#
_entry.id   65bf4704b4d6016efeae4b4aa88a8e2e
#
_cell.length_a   1.000
_cell.length_b   1.000
_cell.length_c   1.000
_cell.angle_alpha   90.00
_cell.angle_beta   90.00
_cell.angle_gamma   90.00
#
_symmetry.space_group_name_H-M   'P 1'
#
loop_
_entity.id
_entity.type
_entity.pdbx_description
1 polymer ?
#
loop_
_entity_poly.entity_id
_entity_poly.type
_entity_poly.pdbx_seq_one_letter_code
_entity_poly.pdbx_strand_id
1 'polypeptide(L)'
;MTTYDTTDGVDGSAVLFDPTVANHPHEAYDKLRTECPVSRGAGWDGHPHVIVSRYEDVIWSLKHPEVFSSAPEAVNIGQEQKLIPLQVDPPEHAKYRRLLDPEFSPKRMNALEPEVRTLINTLIDTFIDRGSCNVHEELATPLPSGVFLALMGLPMSDLPMFLRWRDETIRPDVPVGDLEAAAAARERVSHELSEYFEEMVAERRKNPDDRLLTRVAHGEVDGRPLDREETLGICHLLMLGGLDTVTATLDCALAYLAANPGRRQAVVDDPALAAVAVEELLRHQSPVMMVVRVLKEDCELAGQQLKAGDHATILIGAANSDDAEFSDANGVDFSREANRHLAFGAGPHRCLGSNLARVELRIALEEWHRRIPDYRIADGTELTYSLGIRQTAELPLVWG
;
A
#
# COMPACT_ATOMS: atom_id res chain seq x y z
N MET A 1 25.02 -20.63 -0.66
CA MET A 1 24.20 -20.73 0.55
C MET A 1 25.08 -20.32 1.72
N THR A 2 25.11 -19.05 2.05
CA THR A 2 25.95 -18.50 3.12
C THR A 2 25.19 -18.77 4.43
N THR A 3 25.70 -19.67 5.27
CA THR A 3 25.16 -19.89 6.60
C THR A 3 25.49 -18.66 7.44
N TYR A 4 24.48 -17.86 7.76
CA TYR A 4 24.60 -16.77 8.71
C TYR A 4 24.71 -17.36 10.11
N ASP A 5 25.72 -16.91 10.84
CA ASP A 5 25.92 -17.28 12.25
C ASP A 5 24.80 -16.61 13.07
N THR A 6 23.73 -17.35 13.30
CA THR A 6 22.64 -16.97 14.22
C THR A 6 23.08 -17.27 15.64
N THR A 7 24.16 -16.63 16.10
CA THR A 7 24.51 -16.66 17.51
C THR A 7 23.44 -15.86 18.26
N ASP A 8 22.57 -16.59 18.94
CA ASP A 8 21.53 -16.11 19.88
C ASP A 8 20.33 -15.35 19.31
N GLY A 9 19.53 -15.94 18.39
CA GLY A 9 18.28 -15.29 18.01
C GLY A 9 17.37 -16.15 17.13
N VAL A 10 16.06 -15.82 17.16
CA VAL A 10 15.07 -16.36 16.23
C VAL A 10 15.44 -15.93 14.81
N ASP A 11 15.47 -16.86 13.86
CA ASP A 11 15.56 -16.53 12.45
C ASP A 11 14.25 -15.82 12.04
N GLY A 12 14.29 -14.48 12.02
CA GLY A 12 13.11 -13.67 11.72
C GLY A 12 12.57 -13.92 10.32
N SER A 13 13.41 -14.34 9.36
CA SER A 13 12.96 -14.67 8.02
C SER A 13 12.17 -15.97 7.97
N ALA A 14 12.58 -16.98 8.73
CA ALA A 14 11.84 -18.22 8.85
C ALA A 14 10.44 -18.01 9.46
N VAL A 15 10.31 -17.01 10.35
CA VAL A 15 9.01 -16.62 10.91
C VAL A 15 8.20 -15.78 9.92
N LEU A 16 8.82 -14.78 9.28
CA LEU A 16 8.11 -13.80 8.43
C LEU A 16 7.69 -14.36 7.08
N PHE A 17 8.53 -15.20 6.47
CA PHE A 17 8.29 -15.73 5.12
C PHE A 17 7.67 -17.13 5.12
N ASP A 18 7.17 -17.61 6.24
CA ASP A 18 6.28 -18.77 6.26
C ASP A 18 5.03 -18.44 5.39
N PRO A 19 4.65 -19.29 4.44
CA PRO A 19 3.52 -19.03 3.54
C PRO A 19 2.19 -18.78 4.27
N THR A 20 2.05 -19.25 5.51
CA THR A 20 0.83 -19.06 6.32
C THR A 20 0.74 -17.72 7.01
N VAL A 21 1.86 -16.97 7.11
CA VAL A 21 1.92 -15.69 7.86
C VAL A 21 0.97 -14.66 7.29
N ALA A 22 0.84 -14.55 5.97
CA ALA A 22 -0.09 -13.58 5.39
C ALA A 22 -1.56 -13.86 5.76
N ASN A 23 -1.90 -15.13 6.04
CA ASN A 23 -3.25 -15.51 6.48
C ASN A 23 -3.49 -15.17 7.96
N HIS A 24 -2.47 -15.38 8.81
CA HIS A 24 -2.53 -15.21 10.27
C HIS A 24 -1.31 -14.43 10.81
N PRO A 25 -1.13 -13.16 10.42
CA PRO A 25 0.13 -12.44 10.66
C PRO A 25 0.38 -12.12 12.15
N HIS A 26 -0.67 -12.01 12.97
CA HIS A 26 -0.53 -11.56 14.36
C HIS A 26 0.33 -12.50 15.21
N GLU A 27 0.23 -13.83 15.05
CA GLU A 27 1.06 -14.78 15.78
C GLU A 27 2.55 -14.60 15.47
N ALA A 28 2.87 -14.42 14.18
CA ALA A 28 4.25 -14.17 13.75
C ALA A 28 4.75 -12.81 14.27
N TYR A 29 3.91 -11.79 14.25
CA TYR A 29 4.24 -10.46 14.77
C TYR A 29 4.49 -10.50 16.29
N ASP A 30 3.65 -11.17 17.06
CA ASP A 30 3.81 -11.31 18.51
C ASP A 30 5.13 -12.02 18.84
N LYS A 31 5.43 -13.10 18.14
CA LYS A 31 6.69 -13.85 18.30
C LYS A 31 7.91 -12.96 18.04
N LEU A 32 7.92 -12.22 16.90
CA LEU A 32 9.04 -11.34 16.57
C LEU A 32 9.21 -10.22 17.60
N ARG A 33 8.14 -9.57 18.04
CA ARG A 33 8.22 -8.47 19.02
C ARG A 33 8.73 -8.93 20.38
N THR A 34 8.33 -10.12 20.82
CA THR A 34 8.65 -10.63 22.17
C THR A 34 9.99 -11.32 22.25
N GLU A 35 10.34 -12.14 21.25
CA GLU A 35 11.55 -12.96 21.29
C GLU A 35 12.77 -12.25 20.69
N CYS A 36 12.59 -11.49 19.60
CA CYS A 36 13.69 -10.79 18.94
C CYS A 36 13.19 -9.57 18.14
N PRO A 37 12.95 -8.41 18.78
CA PRO A 37 12.36 -7.24 18.15
C PRO A 37 13.17 -6.66 16.99
N VAL A 38 14.48 -6.87 17.00
CA VAL A 38 15.39 -6.62 15.89
C VAL A 38 16.11 -7.92 15.59
N SER A 39 15.64 -8.65 14.60
CA SER A 39 16.18 -9.96 14.20
C SER A 39 16.91 -9.88 12.87
N ARG A 40 17.71 -10.90 12.56
CA ARG A 40 18.36 -11.07 11.26
C ARG A 40 17.72 -12.24 10.53
N GLY A 41 17.69 -12.15 9.18
CA GLY A 41 17.18 -13.21 8.34
C GLY A 41 17.49 -12.96 6.87
N ALA A 42 17.13 -13.88 5.99
CA ALA A 42 17.19 -13.66 4.54
C ALA A 42 16.00 -12.82 4.09
N GLY A 43 16.24 -11.81 3.22
CA GLY A 43 15.16 -11.10 2.54
C GLY A 43 14.61 -11.90 1.35
N TRP A 44 13.51 -11.42 0.77
CA TRP A 44 12.95 -11.99 -0.46
C TRP A 44 13.86 -11.82 -1.68
N ASP A 45 14.77 -10.87 -1.63
CA ASP A 45 15.79 -10.56 -2.64
C ASP A 45 17.06 -11.41 -2.51
N GLY A 46 17.08 -12.30 -1.49
CA GLY A 46 18.22 -13.16 -1.18
C GLY A 46 19.37 -12.48 -0.44
N HIS A 47 19.22 -11.19 -0.11
CA HIS A 47 20.18 -10.46 0.73
C HIS A 47 19.84 -10.62 2.22
N PRO A 48 20.84 -10.49 3.13
CA PRO A 48 20.56 -10.44 4.56
C PRO A 48 19.72 -9.22 4.92
N HIS A 49 18.63 -9.47 5.65
CA HIS A 49 17.78 -8.41 6.16
C HIS A 49 17.82 -8.33 7.67
N VAL A 50 17.78 -7.12 8.18
CA VAL A 50 17.42 -6.81 9.55
C VAL A 50 15.91 -6.63 9.58
N ILE A 51 15.21 -7.30 10.49
CA ILE A 51 13.75 -7.22 10.63
C ILE A 51 13.44 -6.45 11.91
N VAL A 52 12.69 -5.36 11.79
CA VAL A 52 12.32 -4.45 12.89
C VAL A 52 10.83 -4.56 13.15
N SER A 53 10.41 -4.88 14.39
CA SER A 53 9.03 -5.28 14.68
C SER A 53 8.30 -4.49 15.77
N ARG A 54 8.96 -3.91 16.79
CA ARG A 54 8.30 -3.10 17.84
C ARG A 54 7.90 -1.73 17.32
N TYR A 55 6.81 -1.20 17.80
CA TYR A 55 6.30 0.11 17.41
C TYR A 55 7.32 1.23 17.53
N GLU A 56 8.02 1.33 18.68
CA GLU A 56 9.01 2.36 18.93
C GLU A 56 10.21 2.30 17.97
N ASP A 57 10.69 1.08 17.66
CA ASP A 57 11.82 0.86 16.75
C ASP A 57 11.42 1.10 15.29
N VAL A 58 10.20 0.69 14.91
CA VAL A 58 9.64 0.91 13.58
C VAL A 58 9.43 2.40 13.32
N ILE A 59 8.80 3.14 14.24
CA ILE A 59 8.59 4.58 14.07
C ILE A 59 9.90 5.36 14.09
N TRP A 60 10.87 4.91 14.89
CA TRP A 60 12.20 5.50 14.88
C TRP A 60 12.86 5.30 13.52
N SER A 61 12.91 4.09 13.01
CA SER A 61 13.49 3.79 11.69
C SER A 61 12.85 4.60 10.55
N LEU A 62 11.53 4.79 10.59
CA LEU A 62 10.81 5.58 9.58
C LEU A 62 11.08 7.09 9.66
N LYS A 63 11.52 7.59 10.82
CA LYS A 63 11.78 9.02 11.06
C LYS A 63 13.24 9.43 10.89
N HIS A 64 14.15 8.45 10.70
CA HIS A 64 15.58 8.68 10.54
C HIS A 64 16.09 8.25 9.16
N PRO A 65 15.68 8.97 8.08
CA PRO A 65 16.08 8.64 6.72
C PRO A 65 17.59 8.84 6.45
N GLU A 66 18.26 9.58 7.33
CA GLU A 66 19.73 9.71 7.33
C GLU A 66 20.43 8.38 7.68
N VAL A 67 19.77 7.52 8.45
CA VAL A 67 20.22 6.15 8.76
C VAL A 67 19.54 5.14 7.86
N PHE A 68 18.20 5.18 7.78
CA PHE A 68 17.36 4.22 7.05
C PHE A 68 16.90 4.81 5.70
N SER A 69 17.73 4.66 4.68
CA SER A 69 17.54 5.21 3.35
C SER A 69 16.42 4.51 2.57
N SER A 70 15.68 5.29 1.80
CA SER A 70 14.72 4.82 0.77
C SER A 70 15.32 4.80 -0.63
N ALA A 71 16.63 4.95 -0.80
CA ALA A 71 17.30 4.96 -2.10
C ALA A 71 16.95 3.72 -2.95
N PRO A 72 17.16 3.72 -4.27
CA PRO A 72 16.75 2.64 -5.17
C PRO A 72 17.24 1.26 -4.78
N GLU A 73 18.36 1.17 -4.04
CA GLU A 73 18.91 -0.07 -3.51
C GLU A 73 17.98 -0.73 -2.47
N ALA A 74 17.13 0.06 -1.81
CA ALA A 74 16.16 -0.46 -0.84
C ALA A 74 15.04 -1.25 -1.51
N VAL A 75 14.53 -0.77 -2.65
CA VAL A 75 13.43 -1.42 -3.39
C VAL A 75 13.69 -1.30 -4.88
N ASN A 76 14.00 -2.41 -5.53
CA ASN A 76 14.08 -2.51 -6.98
C ASN A 76 13.01 -3.50 -7.47
N ILE A 77 12.03 -2.99 -8.22
CA ILE A 77 10.95 -3.77 -8.84
C ILE A 77 11.11 -3.85 -10.37
N GLY A 78 12.32 -3.58 -10.87
CA GLY A 78 12.61 -3.64 -12.31
C GLY A 78 12.19 -2.40 -13.10
N GLN A 79 11.94 -1.27 -12.44
CA GLN A 79 11.65 0.01 -13.09
C GLN A 79 12.92 0.64 -13.64
N GLU A 80 12.82 1.31 -14.81
CA GLU A 80 13.93 2.03 -15.43
C GLU A 80 14.26 3.35 -14.71
N GLN A 81 13.22 4.07 -14.25
CA GLN A 81 13.37 5.37 -13.58
C GLN A 81 13.20 5.23 -12.07
N LYS A 82 13.83 6.15 -11.32
CA LYS A 82 13.54 6.32 -9.90
C LYS A 82 12.06 6.61 -9.69
N LEU A 83 11.46 5.94 -8.72
CA LEU A 83 10.11 6.26 -8.26
C LEU A 83 10.16 7.50 -7.34
N ILE A 84 9.78 8.66 -7.87
CA ILE A 84 9.91 9.96 -7.19
C ILE A 84 8.57 10.36 -6.53
N PRO A 85 8.56 10.71 -5.25
CA PRO A 85 9.68 10.89 -4.31
C PRO A 85 10.04 9.65 -3.47
N LEU A 86 9.46 8.48 -3.69
CA LEU A 86 9.63 7.29 -2.84
C LEU A 86 11.10 6.89 -2.66
N GLN A 87 11.85 6.87 -3.75
CA GLN A 87 13.25 6.44 -3.79
C GLN A 87 14.24 7.61 -3.74
N VAL A 88 13.85 8.70 -3.08
CA VAL A 88 14.68 9.90 -2.90
C VAL A 88 14.72 10.25 -1.42
N ASP A 89 15.91 10.39 -0.85
CA ASP A 89 16.08 10.79 0.55
C ASP A 89 16.06 12.31 0.73
N PRO A 90 15.73 12.81 1.93
CA PRO A 90 15.98 14.20 2.30
C PRO A 90 17.48 14.58 2.16
N PRO A 91 17.80 15.84 1.79
CA PRO A 91 16.87 16.97 1.61
C PRO A 91 16.16 17.01 0.24
N GLU A 92 16.62 16.25 -0.76
CA GLU A 92 16.06 16.26 -2.13
C GLU A 92 14.57 15.84 -2.13
N HIS A 93 14.19 14.83 -1.38
CA HIS A 93 12.82 14.38 -1.21
C HIS A 93 11.83 15.53 -0.95
N ALA A 94 12.21 16.47 -0.09
CA ALA A 94 11.34 17.58 0.30
C ALA A 94 10.99 18.52 -0.87
N LYS A 95 11.80 18.57 -1.91
CA LYS A 95 11.54 19.39 -3.09
C LYS A 95 10.33 18.88 -3.87
N TYR A 96 10.29 17.56 -4.11
CA TYR A 96 9.17 16.90 -4.78
C TYR A 96 7.90 16.88 -3.92
N ARG A 97 8.06 16.71 -2.60
CA ARG A 97 6.91 16.77 -1.68
C ARG A 97 6.26 18.16 -1.69
N ARG A 98 7.02 19.23 -1.74
CA ARG A 98 6.47 20.60 -1.90
C ARG A 98 5.63 20.79 -3.16
N LEU A 99 5.99 20.10 -4.25
CA LEU A 99 5.20 20.10 -5.49
C LEU A 99 3.92 19.27 -5.34
N LEU A 100 4.00 18.08 -4.73
CA LEU A 100 2.94 17.09 -4.74
C LEU A 100 1.98 17.17 -3.55
N ASP A 101 2.45 17.49 -2.32
CA ASP A 101 1.61 17.52 -1.12
C ASP A 101 0.36 18.42 -1.25
N PRO A 102 0.42 19.60 -1.86
CA PRO A 102 -0.77 20.44 -2.04
C PRO A 102 -1.86 19.77 -2.88
N GLU A 103 -1.46 18.93 -3.84
CA GLU A 103 -2.38 18.22 -4.74
C GLU A 103 -3.13 17.08 -4.02
N PHE A 104 -2.56 16.55 -2.93
CA PHE A 104 -3.16 15.51 -2.08
C PHE A 104 -3.69 16.07 -0.75
N SER A 105 -3.91 17.38 -0.66
CA SER A 105 -4.46 18.00 0.54
C SER A 105 -5.88 17.49 0.84
N PRO A 106 -6.30 17.44 2.14
CA PRO A 106 -7.65 17.01 2.50
C PRO A 106 -8.76 17.73 1.73
N LYS A 107 -8.60 19.04 1.52
CA LYS A 107 -9.59 19.84 0.78
C LYS A 107 -9.77 19.34 -0.66
N ARG A 108 -8.65 19.06 -1.37
CA ARG A 108 -8.73 18.60 -2.77
C ARG A 108 -9.26 17.16 -2.83
N MET A 109 -8.82 16.29 -1.94
CA MET A 109 -9.29 14.90 -1.92
C MET A 109 -10.77 14.81 -1.57
N ASN A 110 -11.25 15.56 -0.58
CA ASN A 110 -12.69 15.62 -0.27
C ASN A 110 -13.53 16.18 -1.42
N ALA A 111 -12.97 17.03 -2.28
CA ALA A 111 -13.70 17.52 -3.46
C ALA A 111 -13.98 16.41 -4.51
N LEU A 112 -13.26 15.29 -4.45
CA LEU A 112 -13.49 14.11 -5.33
C LEU A 112 -14.63 13.22 -4.83
N GLU A 113 -15.15 13.43 -3.61
CA GLU A 113 -16.19 12.56 -3.02
C GLU A 113 -17.38 12.29 -3.97
N PRO A 114 -17.97 13.27 -4.67
CA PRO A 114 -19.09 13.00 -5.57
C PRO A 114 -18.71 12.07 -6.75
N GLU A 115 -17.50 12.23 -7.30
CA GLU A 115 -17.00 11.40 -8.40
C GLU A 115 -16.74 9.96 -7.90
N VAL A 116 -16.08 9.81 -6.74
CA VAL A 116 -15.80 8.51 -6.10
C VAL A 116 -17.10 7.79 -5.76
N ARG A 117 -18.08 8.50 -5.17
CA ARG A 117 -19.39 7.94 -4.80
C ARG A 117 -20.16 7.46 -6.03
N THR A 118 -20.12 8.22 -7.11
CA THR A 118 -20.73 7.83 -8.38
C THR A 118 -20.10 6.57 -8.95
N LEU A 119 -18.76 6.50 -8.95
CA LEU A 119 -18.04 5.34 -9.46
C LEU A 119 -18.36 4.08 -8.64
N ILE A 120 -18.35 4.16 -7.31
CA ILE A 120 -18.68 3.04 -6.42
C ILE A 120 -20.10 2.54 -6.71
N ASN A 121 -21.08 3.43 -6.79
CA ASN A 121 -22.45 3.04 -7.08
C ASN A 121 -22.60 2.41 -8.46
N THR A 122 -21.89 2.92 -9.47
CA THR A 122 -21.87 2.33 -10.82
C THR A 122 -21.30 0.90 -10.79
N LEU A 123 -20.23 0.67 -10.02
CA LEU A 123 -19.67 -0.68 -9.85
C LEU A 123 -20.65 -1.61 -9.14
N ILE A 124 -21.24 -1.17 -8.03
CA ILE A 124 -22.23 -1.98 -7.29
C ILE A 124 -23.45 -2.32 -8.16
N ASP A 125 -23.91 -1.40 -9.02
CA ASP A 125 -25.04 -1.62 -9.93
C ASP A 125 -24.80 -2.79 -10.89
N THR A 126 -23.55 -3.12 -11.19
CA THR A 126 -23.23 -4.23 -12.12
C THR A 126 -23.50 -5.62 -11.54
N PHE A 127 -23.55 -5.75 -10.21
CA PHE A 127 -23.65 -7.05 -9.54
C PHE A 127 -24.74 -7.16 -8.45
N ILE A 128 -25.33 -6.07 -8.00
CA ILE A 128 -26.22 -6.08 -6.83
C ILE A 128 -27.41 -7.04 -6.98
N ASP A 129 -27.99 -7.11 -8.17
CA ASP A 129 -29.16 -7.96 -8.45
C ASP A 129 -28.82 -9.46 -8.54
N ARG A 130 -27.52 -9.81 -8.60
CA ARG A 130 -27.09 -11.22 -8.63
C ARG A 130 -27.07 -11.87 -7.24
N GLY A 131 -27.12 -11.08 -6.16
CA GLY A 131 -26.98 -11.58 -4.79
C GLY A 131 -25.57 -12.09 -4.44
N SER A 132 -24.59 -11.85 -5.31
CA SER A 132 -23.19 -12.26 -5.12
C SER A 132 -22.25 -11.48 -6.02
N CYS A 133 -20.98 -11.34 -5.60
CA CYS A 133 -19.88 -10.84 -6.43
C CYS A 133 -18.53 -11.37 -5.95
N ASN A 134 -17.52 -11.30 -6.82
CA ASN A 134 -16.13 -11.32 -6.39
C ASN A 134 -15.69 -9.87 -6.11
N VAL A 135 -15.66 -9.49 -4.83
CA VAL A 135 -15.32 -8.11 -4.43
C VAL A 135 -13.97 -7.67 -4.97
N HIS A 136 -12.98 -8.56 -4.97
CA HIS A 136 -11.64 -8.25 -5.47
C HIS A 136 -11.68 -7.74 -6.91
N GLU A 137 -12.36 -8.46 -7.79
CA GLU A 137 -12.40 -8.15 -9.22
C GLU A 137 -13.42 -7.06 -9.57
N GLU A 138 -14.60 -7.07 -8.91
CA GLU A 138 -15.75 -6.31 -9.34
C GLU A 138 -15.90 -4.96 -8.60
N LEU A 139 -15.20 -4.77 -7.48
CA LEU A 139 -15.20 -3.52 -6.73
C LEU A 139 -13.80 -3.04 -6.35
N ALA A 140 -13.04 -3.86 -5.61
CA ALA A 140 -11.80 -3.43 -4.97
C ALA A 140 -10.70 -3.05 -5.97
N THR A 141 -10.62 -3.75 -7.10
CA THR A 141 -9.65 -3.48 -8.18
C THR A 141 -10.05 -2.31 -9.08
N PRO A 142 -11.28 -2.25 -9.64
CA PRO A 142 -11.65 -1.15 -10.54
C PRO A 142 -11.83 0.19 -9.84
N LEU A 143 -12.16 0.23 -8.55
CA LEU A 143 -12.39 1.48 -7.83
C LEU A 143 -11.14 2.38 -7.78
N PRO A 144 -10.02 1.99 -7.12
CA PRO A 144 -8.84 2.87 -7.05
C PRO A 144 -8.25 3.16 -8.42
N SER A 145 -8.35 2.23 -9.36
CA SER A 145 -7.87 2.42 -10.73
C SER A 145 -8.67 3.48 -11.47
N GLY A 146 -10.00 3.48 -11.33
CA GLY A 146 -10.87 4.51 -11.91
C GLY A 146 -10.66 5.88 -11.24
N VAL A 147 -10.49 5.91 -9.92
CA VAL A 147 -10.18 7.15 -9.18
C VAL A 147 -8.82 7.71 -9.60
N PHE A 148 -7.82 6.86 -9.78
CA PHE A 148 -6.51 7.29 -10.29
C PHE A 148 -6.61 7.94 -11.67
N LEU A 149 -7.32 7.30 -12.63
CA LEU A 149 -7.50 7.87 -13.96
C LEU A 149 -8.20 9.22 -13.90
N ALA A 150 -9.25 9.34 -13.09
CA ALA A 150 -9.97 10.60 -12.89
C ALA A 150 -9.08 11.69 -12.28
N LEU A 151 -8.29 11.34 -11.25
CA LEU A 151 -7.33 12.25 -10.60
C LEU A 151 -6.27 12.77 -11.57
N MET A 152 -5.73 11.88 -12.39
CA MET A 152 -4.73 12.21 -13.41
C MET A 152 -5.34 12.95 -14.61
N GLY A 153 -6.65 12.89 -14.81
CA GLY A 153 -7.33 13.41 -16.00
C GLY A 153 -7.10 12.55 -17.23
N LEU A 154 -6.97 11.23 -17.03
CA LEU A 154 -6.79 10.24 -18.09
C LEU A 154 -8.15 9.62 -18.50
N PRO A 155 -8.29 9.12 -19.76
CA PRO A 155 -9.52 8.54 -20.22
C PRO A 155 -9.89 7.26 -19.46
N MET A 156 -11.15 7.11 -19.05
CA MET A 156 -11.64 5.86 -18.41
C MET A 156 -11.58 4.64 -19.35
N SER A 157 -11.53 4.85 -20.68
CA SER A 157 -11.30 3.80 -21.65
C SER A 157 -9.95 3.09 -21.49
N ASP A 158 -8.99 3.73 -20.82
CA ASP A 158 -7.64 3.21 -20.65
C ASP A 158 -7.53 2.29 -19.41
N LEU A 159 -8.60 2.20 -18.60
CA LEU A 159 -8.64 1.37 -17.38
C LEU A 159 -8.13 -0.07 -17.61
N PRO A 160 -8.56 -0.81 -18.64
CA PRO A 160 -8.06 -2.18 -18.87
C PRO A 160 -6.55 -2.25 -19.10
N MET A 161 -5.98 -1.24 -19.74
CA MET A 161 -4.53 -1.14 -19.97
C MET A 161 -3.77 -0.89 -18.66
N PHE A 162 -4.26 0.01 -17.81
CA PHE A 162 -3.65 0.29 -16.50
C PHE A 162 -3.72 -0.92 -15.56
N LEU A 163 -4.82 -1.68 -15.57
CA LEU A 163 -4.95 -2.91 -14.81
C LEU A 163 -3.93 -3.96 -15.28
N ARG A 164 -3.75 -4.14 -16.59
CA ARG A 164 -2.73 -5.03 -17.15
C ARG A 164 -1.33 -4.61 -16.70
N TRP A 165 -0.97 -3.34 -16.85
CA TRP A 165 0.35 -2.83 -16.45
C TRP A 165 0.63 -3.02 -14.95
N ARG A 166 -0.38 -2.78 -14.09
CA ARG A 166 -0.30 -3.06 -12.66
C ARG A 166 0.02 -4.54 -12.41
N ASP A 167 -0.76 -5.44 -13.00
CA ASP A 167 -0.62 -6.87 -12.77
C ASP A 167 0.73 -7.39 -13.28
N GLU A 168 1.13 -7.01 -14.47
CA GLU A 168 2.43 -7.41 -15.04
C GLU A 168 3.63 -6.81 -14.26
N THR A 169 3.46 -5.65 -13.60
CA THR A 169 4.52 -5.08 -12.75
C THR A 169 4.61 -5.81 -11.42
N ILE A 170 3.49 -6.04 -10.76
CA ILE A 170 3.46 -6.58 -9.39
C ILE A 170 3.56 -8.09 -9.41
N ARG A 171 2.79 -8.75 -10.29
CA ARG A 171 2.64 -10.20 -10.39
C ARG A 171 2.71 -10.65 -11.86
N PRO A 172 3.89 -10.56 -12.51
CA PRO A 172 4.02 -10.96 -13.91
C PRO A 172 3.59 -12.42 -14.09
N ASP A 173 2.82 -12.69 -15.15
CA ASP A 173 2.38 -14.04 -15.52
C ASP A 173 3.53 -14.80 -16.16
N VAL A 174 4.41 -15.32 -15.32
CA VAL A 174 5.60 -16.09 -15.69
C VAL A 174 5.76 -17.30 -14.75
N PRO A 175 6.48 -18.36 -15.16
CA PRO A 175 6.75 -19.49 -14.26
C PRO A 175 7.34 -19.06 -12.93
N VAL A 176 6.85 -19.68 -11.85
CA VAL A 176 7.33 -19.38 -10.50
C VAL A 176 8.84 -19.64 -10.40
N GLY A 177 9.60 -18.62 -10.00
CA GLY A 177 11.06 -18.69 -9.88
C GLY A 177 11.81 -18.28 -11.15
N ASP A 178 11.14 -17.99 -12.25
CA ASP A 178 11.77 -17.44 -13.45
C ASP A 178 11.97 -15.92 -13.31
N LEU A 179 13.04 -15.55 -12.60
CA LEU A 179 13.38 -14.16 -12.32
C LEU A 179 13.73 -13.36 -13.59
N GLU A 180 14.31 -14.02 -14.61
CA GLU A 180 14.68 -13.37 -15.86
C GLU A 180 13.43 -13.01 -16.67
N ALA A 181 12.48 -13.94 -16.81
CA ALA A 181 11.20 -13.66 -17.47
C ALA A 181 10.39 -12.58 -16.72
N ALA A 182 10.40 -12.62 -15.38
CA ALA A 182 9.74 -11.59 -14.57
C ALA A 182 10.38 -10.22 -14.75
N ALA A 183 11.70 -10.12 -14.80
CA ALA A 183 12.41 -8.87 -15.07
C ALA A 183 12.10 -8.33 -16.46
N ALA A 184 12.14 -9.18 -17.49
CA ALA A 184 11.82 -8.80 -18.87
C ALA A 184 10.36 -8.31 -19.03
N ALA A 185 9.41 -8.93 -18.30
CA ALA A 185 8.02 -8.47 -18.31
C ALA A 185 7.89 -7.07 -17.70
N ARG A 186 8.55 -6.80 -16.57
CA ARG A 186 8.55 -5.49 -15.91
C ARG A 186 9.22 -4.40 -16.74
N GLU A 187 10.35 -4.71 -17.38
CA GLU A 187 11.05 -3.79 -18.29
C GLU A 187 10.15 -3.38 -19.46
N ARG A 188 9.47 -4.33 -20.09
CA ARG A 188 8.51 -4.05 -21.15
C ARG A 188 7.40 -3.12 -20.68
N VAL A 189 6.80 -3.40 -19.52
CA VAL A 189 5.73 -2.54 -18.95
C VAL A 189 6.26 -1.16 -18.62
N SER A 190 7.46 -1.06 -18.04
CA SER A 190 8.11 0.23 -17.76
C SER A 190 8.28 1.07 -19.01
N HIS A 191 8.64 0.45 -20.12
CA HIS A 191 8.78 1.11 -21.42
C HIS A 191 7.43 1.59 -21.96
N GLU A 192 6.41 0.71 -22.01
CA GLU A 192 5.05 1.07 -22.46
C GLU A 192 4.47 2.22 -21.63
N LEU A 193 4.65 2.19 -20.31
CA LEU A 193 4.24 3.26 -19.39
C LEU A 193 4.95 4.58 -19.69
N SER A 194 6.25 4.51 -19.95
CA SER A 194 7.05 5.71 -20.27
C SER A 194 6.54 6.37 -21.54
N GLU A 195 6.32 5.60 -22.61
CA GLU A 195 5.79 6.11 -23.86
C GLU A 195 4.41 6.75 -23.68
N TYR A 196 3.51 6.08 -22.97
CA TYR A 196 2.17 6.58 -22.69
C TYR A 196 2.21 7.91 -21.92
N PHE A 197 2.98 7.96 -20.81
CA PHE A 197 3.05 9.19 -20.03
C PHE A 197 3.76 10.33 -20.74
N GLU A 198 4.74 10.05 -21.59
CA GLU A 198 5.35 11.08 -22.44
C GLU A 198 4.32 11.74 -23.37
N GLU A 199 3.48 10.92 -24.01
CA GLU A 199 2.42 11.44 -24.88
C GLU A 199 1.40 12.27 -24.08
N MET A 200 0.93 11.75 -22.95
CA MET A 200 -0.05 12.45 -22.11
C MET A 200 0.51 13.73 -21.50
N VAL A 201 1.76 13.74 -21.06
CA VAL A 201 2.45 14.95 -20.56
C VAL A 201 2.62 15.99 -21.67
N ALA A 202 2.99 15.57 -22.89
CA ALA A 202 3.11 16.47 -24.02
C ALA A 202 1.74 17.08 -24.39
N GLU A 203 0.67 16.31 -24.28
CA GLU A 203 -0.69 16.80 -24.50
C GLU A 203 -1.11 17.82 -23.43
N ARG A 204 -0.83 17.52 -22.13
CA ARG A 204 -1.15 18.44 -21.02
C ARG A 204 -0.33 19.74 -21.07
N ARG A 205 0.88 19.72 -21.61
CA ARG A 205 1.66 20.94 -21.84
C ARG A 205 1.03 21.85 -22.89
N LYS A 206 0.36 21.28 -23.89
CA LYS A 206 -0.35 22.04 -24.94
C LYS A 206 -1.75 22.47 -24.50
N ASN A 207 -2.47 21.57 -23.85
CA ASN A 207 -3.86 21.71 -23.46
C ASN A 207 -4.03 21.46 -21.96
N PRO A 208 -3.62 22.44 -21.09
CA PRO A 208 -3.66 22.27 -19.65
C PRO A 208 -5.10 22.22 -19.11
N ASP A 209 -5.33 21.39 -18.12
CA ASP A 209 -6.53 21.33 -17.31
C ASP A 209 -6.20 21.54 -15.81
N ASP A 210 -7.13 21.26 -14.90
CA ASP A 210 -6.94 21.37 -13.45
C ASP A 210 -6.53 20.03 -12.78
N ARG A 211 -6.27 18.99 -13.57
CA ARG A 211 -5.95 17.64 -13.09
C ARG A 211 -4.47 17.50 -12.74
N LEU A 212 -4.17 16.44 -11.98
CA LEU A 212 -2.84 16.19 -11.41
C LEU A 212 -1.75 16.09 -12.49
N LEU A 213 -2.03 15.43 -13.61
CA LEU A 213 -1.04 15.28 -14.68
C LEU A 213 -0.58 16.63 -15.26
N THR A 214 -1.49 17.62 -15.37
CA THR A 214 -1.15 18.98 -15.76
C THR A 214 -0.20 19.64 -14.74
N ARG A 215 -0.42 19.40 -13.45
CA ARG A 215 0.47 19.90 -12.38
C ARG A 215 1.87 19.28 -12.46
N VAL A 216 1.95 17.99 -12.77
CA VAL A 216 3.23 17.30 -12.99
C VAL A 216 3.90 17.81 -14.27
N ALA A 217 3.16 17.94 -15.38
CA ALA A 217 3.67 18.39 -16.68
C ALA A 217 4.28 19.80 -16.64
N HIS A 218 3.77 20.68 -15.77
CA HIS A 218 4.26 22.05 -15.55
C HIS A 218 4.99 22.22 -14.20
N GLY A 219 5.33 21.11 -13.55
CA GLY A 219 5.99 21.11 -12.24
C GLY A 219 7.38 21.70 -12.30
N GLU A 220 7.76 22.42 -11.25
CA GLU A 220 9.10 22.99 -11.10
C GLU A 220 9.72 22.57 -9.77
N VAL A 221 11.03 22.31 -9.82
CA VAL A 221 11.85 22.00 -8.64
C VAL A 221 13.07 22.91 -8.68
N ASP A 222 13.33 23.64 -7.59
CA ASP A 222 14.43 24.59 -7.47
C ASP A 222 14.46 25.64 -8.60
N GLY A 223 13.27 26.08 -9.07
CA GLY A 223 13.13 27.12 -10.10
C GLY A 223 13.42 26.63 -11.53
N ARG A 224 13.54 25.33 -11.75
CA ARG A 224 13.60 24.71 -13.09
C ARG A 224 12.42 23.76 -13.32
N PRO A 225 11.95 23.61 -14.56
CA PRO A 225 11.00 22.56 -14.89
C PRO A 225 11.52 21.17 -14.52
N LEU A 226 10.62 20.25 -14.15
CA LEU A 226 10.95 18.83 -14.04
C LEU A 226 11.53 18.33 -15.36
N ASP A 227 12.60 17.57 -15.28
CA ASP A 227 13.14 16.88 -16.45
C ASP A 227 12.28 15.65 -16.80
N ARG A 228 12.69 14.92 -17.86
CA ARG A 228 11.98 13.74 -18.34
C ARG A 228 11.92 12.64 -17.27
N GLU A 229 13.06 12.32 -16.67
CA GLU A 229 13.17 11.23 -15.68
C GLU A 229 12.37 11.54 -14.41
N GLU A 230 12.44 12.78 -13.93
CA GLU A 230 11.65 13.24 -12.79
C GLU A 230 10.14 13.15 -13.05
N THR A 231 9.71 13.61 -14.23
CA THR A 231 8.30 13.59 -14.64
C THR A 231 7.77 12.15 -14.71
N LEU A 232 8.49 11.26 -15.41
CA LEU A 232 8.11 9.85 -15.54
C LEU A 232 8.18 9.11 -14.21
N GLY A 233 9.22 9.35 -13.41
CA GLY A 233 9.35 8.74 -12.08
C GLY A 233 8.19 9.10 -11.14
N ILE A 234 7.69 10.34 -11.21
CA ILE A 234 6.47 10.76 -10.48
C ILE A 234 5.25 10.02 -11.02
N CYS A 235 5.04 9.99 -12.34
CA CYS A 235 3.88 9.33 -12.95
C CYS A 235 3.84 7.83 -12.64
N HIS A 236 4.98 7.14 -12.75
CA HIS A 236 5.11 5.72 -12.42
C HIS A 236 4.82 5.44 -10.94
N LEU A 237 5.37 6.25 -10.03
CA LEU A 237 5.07 6.09 -8.62
C LEU A 237 3.60 6.28 -8.30
N LEU A 238 2.96 7.32 -8.87
CA LEU A 238 1.54 7.60 -8.63
C LEU A 238 0.67 6.43 -9.10
N MET A 239 1.00 5.82 -10.24
CA MET A 239 0.31 4.61 -10.71
C MET A 239 0.49 3.45 -9.72
N LEU A 240 1.74 3.07 -9.42
CA LEU A 240 2.02 1.92 -8.56
C LEU A 240 1.45 2.07 -7.15
N GLY A 241 1.60 3.27 -6.56
CA GLY A 241 1.14 3.52 -5.20
C GLY A 241 -0.37 3.61 -5.06
N GLY A 242 -1.08 3.97 -6.14
CA GLY A 242 -2.52 4.23 -6.12
C GLY A 242 -3.40 3.01 -6.43
N LEU A 243 -2.89 2.01 -7.14
CA LEU A 243 -3.77 0.97 -7.71
C LEU A 243 -3.94 -0.27 -6.82
N ASP A 244 -2.93 -0.70 -6.07
CA ASP A 244 -2.96 -2.00 -5.38
C ASP A 244 -3.23 -1.88 -3.86
N THR A 245 -2.78 -0.81 -3.22
CA THR A 245 -2.87 -0.68 -1.76
C THR A 245 -4.30 -0.46 -1.26
N VAL A 246 -5.12 0.31 -1.99
CA VAL A 246 -6.53 0.52 -1.67
C VAL A 246 -7.34 -0.75 -1.96
N THR A 247 -7.03 -1.45 -3.06
CA THR A 247 -7.58 -2.78 -3.38
C THR A 247 -7.36 -3.74 -2.21
N ALA A 248 -6.12 -3.91 -1.76
CA ALA A 248 -5.77 -4.77 -0.64
C ALA A 248 -6.48 -4.38 0.66
N THR A 249 -6.65 -3.07 0.90
CA THR A 249 -7.36 -2.57 2.09
C THR A 249 -8.85 -2.91 2.04
N LEU A 250 -9.49 -2.76 0.89
CA LEU A 250 -10.90 -3.11 0.71
C LEU A 250 -11.13 -4.63 0.86
N ASP A 251 -10.27 -5.45 0.26
CA ASP A 251 -10.32 -6.90 0.42
C ASP A 251 -10.24 -7.30 1.89
N CYS A 252 -9.24 -6.82 2.61
CA CYS A 252 -9.05 -7.11 4.02
C CYS A 252 -10.20 -6.60 4.88
N ALA A 253 -10.70 -5.37 4.62
CA ALA A 253 -11.76 -4.76 5.39
C ALA A 253 -13.10 -5.48 5.21
N LEU A 254 -13.50 -5.77 3.97
CA LEU A 254 -14.76 -6.44 3.68
C LEU A 254 -14.72 -7.93 4.07
N ALA A 255 -13.58 -8.62 3.91
CA ALA A 255 -13.39 -9.97 4.43
C ALA A 255 -13.53 -10.01 5.95
N TYR A 256 -12.88 -9.06 6.67
CA TYR A 256 -13.01 -8.95 8.12
C TYR A 256 -14.45 -8.70 8.55
N LEU A 257 -15.15 -7.75 7.91
CA LEU A 257 -16.54 -7.42 8.26
C LEU A 257 -17.52 -8.54 7.88
N ALA A 258 -17.24 -9.31 6.83
CA ALA A 258 -18.02 -10.52 6.48
C ALA A 258 -17.89 -11.60 7.56
N ALA A 259 -16.69 -11.79 8.12
CA ALA A 259 -16.42 -12.76 9.19
C ALA A 259 -16.85 -12.27 10.58
N ASN A 260 -17.11 -10.96 10.75
CA ASN A 260 -17.46 -10.35 12.05
C ASN A 260 -18.80 -9.59 11.99
N PRO A 261 -19.95 -10.29 11.98
CA PRO A 261 -21.27 -9.68 11.79
C PRO A 261 -21.60 -8.55 12.77
N GLY A 262 -21.16 -8.67 14.03
CA GLY A 262 -21.39 -7.62 15.04
C GLY A 262 -20.66 -6.32 14.73
N ARG A 263 -19.45 -6.38 14.20
CA ARG A 263 -18.70 -5.19 13.76
C ARG A 263 -19.29 -4.60 12.48
N ARG A 264 -19.71 -5.45 11.55
CA ARG A 264 -20.43 -5.03 10.34
C ARG A 264 -21.73 -4.29 10.71
N GLN A 265 -22.55 -4.87 11.60
CA GLN A 265 -23.81 -4.28 12.01
C GLN A 265 -23.63 -2.90 12.65
N ALA A 266 -22.57 -2.68 13.42
CA ALA A 266 -22.28 -1.37 13.98
C ALA A 266 -22.08 -0.29 12.91
N VAL A 267 -21.40 -0.62 11.79
CA VAL A 267 -21.21 0.32 10.65
C VAL A 267 -22.53 0.52 9.87
N VAL A 268 -23.38 -0.51 9.79
CA VAL A 268 -24.71 -0.41 9.15
C VAL A 268 -25.62 0.49 9.96
N ASP A 269 -25.64 0.32 11.30
CA ASP A 269 -26.52 1.09 12.20
C ASP A 269 -26.10 2.56 12.32
N ASP A 270 -24.80 2.83 12.25
CA ASP A 270 -24.24 4.19 12.27
C ASP A 270 -23.23 4.39 11.14
N PRO A 271 -23.64 4.86 9.96
CA PRO A 271 -22.77 5.14 8.85
C PRO A 271 -21.62 6.14 9.16
N ALA A 272 -21.77 6.98 10.19
CA ALA A 272 -20.69 7.90 10.59
C ALA A 272 -19.46 7.16 11.16
N LEU A 273 -19.64 5.90 11.61
CA LEU A 273 -18.54 5.04 12.02
C LEU A 273 -17.63 4.61 10.87
N ALA A 274 -18.06 4.73 9.61
CA ALA A 274 -17.24 4.29 8.46
C ALA A 274 -15.83 4.91 8.47
N ALA A 275 -15.71 6.19 8.82
CA ALA A 275 -14.42 6.87 8.88
C ALA A 275 -13.50 6.30 9.97
N VAL A 276 -14.06 6.02 11.15
CA VAL A 276 -13.29 5.43 12.27
C VAL A 276 -12.97 3.97 12.02
N ALA A 277 -13.94 3.23 11.43
CA ALA A 277 -13.74 1.84 11.04
C ALA A 277 -12.60 1.69 10.03
N VAL A 278 -12.47 2.60 9.07
CA VAL A 278 -11.35 2.63 8.12
C VAL A 278 -10.01 2.73 8.85
N GLU A 279 -9.84 3.66 9.79
CA GLU A 279 -8.57 3.80 10.53
C GLU A 279 -8.26 2.55 11.36
N GLU A 280 -9.25 1.98 12.02
CA GLU A 280 -9.04 0.79 12.86
C GLU A 280 -8.80 -0.48 12.02
N LEU A 281 -9.48 -0.63 10.89
CA LEU A 281 -9.23 -1.73 9.96
C LEU A 281 -7.86 -1.60 9.27
N LEU A 282 -7.44 -0.38 8.92
CA LEU A 282 -6.07 -0.11 8.44
C LEU A 282 -5.03 -0.50 9.49
N ARG A 283 -5.25 -0.18 10.76
CA ARG A 283 -4.38 -0.59 11.84
C ARG A 283 -4.30 -2.11 11.95
N HIS A 284 -5.44 -2.75 12.16
CA HIS A 284 -5.52 -4.18 12.48
C HIS A 284 -5.13 -5.07 11.30
N GLN A 285 -5.61 -4.76 10.08
CA GLN A 285 -5.32 -5.59 8.91
C GLN A 285 -3.96 -5.29 8.28
N SER A 286 -3.46 -4.05 8.44
CA SER A 286 -2.15 -3.60 7.92
C SER A 286 -1.86 -4.13 6.51
N PRO A 287 -2.64 -3.75 5.47
CA PRO A 287 -2.48 -4.34 4.13
C PRO A 287 -1.07 -4.17 3.56
N VAL A 288 -0.42 -3.04 3.80
CA VAL A 288 1.03 -2.90 3.60
C VAL A 288 1.72 -3.43 4.86
N MET A 289 2.15 -4.70 4.80
CA MET A 289 2.72 -5.40 5.95
C MET A 289 4.07 -4.84 6.36
N MET A 290 4.87 -4.36 5.39
CA MET A 290 6.25 -3.94 5.60
C MET A 290 6.70 -2.92 4.56
N VAL A 291 7.77 -2.22 4.88
CA VAL A 291 8.56 -1.40 3.93
C VAL A 291 10.05 -1.72 4.11
N VAL A 292 10.84 -1.49 3.08
CA VAL A 292 12.29 -1.78 3.10
C VAL A 292 13.08 -0.49 3.12
N ARG A 293 14.24 -0.57 3.76
CA ARG A 293 15.26 0.48 3.80
C ARG A 293 16.65 -0.14 3.65
N VAL A 294 17.63 0.70 3.31
CA VAL A 294 19.06 0.35 3.36
C VAL A 294 19.75 1.26 4.36
N LEU A 295 20.56 0.68 5.25
CA LEU A 295 21.29 1.48 6.22
C LEU A 295 22.44 2.21 5.53
N LYS A 296 22.56 3.51 5.79
CA LYS A 296 23.67 4.36 5.29
C LYS A 296 24.86 4.39 6.24
N GLU A 297 24.64 4.16 7.52
CA GLU A 297 25.67 4.19 8.55
C GLU A 297 25.43 3.13 9.62
N ASP A 298 26.48 2.80 10.36
CA ASP A 298 26.38 1.89 11.48
C ASP A 298 25.51 2.52 12.58
N CYS A 299 24.60 1.75 13.16
CA CYS A 299 23.80 2.19 14.29
C CYS A 299 23.50 1.05 15.25
N GLU A 300 23.02 1.41 16.44
CA GLU A 300 22.47 0.45 17.40
C GLU A 300 20.95 0.64 17.49
N LEU A 301 20.19 -0.45 17.37
CA LEU A 301 18.74 -0.46 17.52
C LEU A 301 18.34 -1.64 18.41
N ALA A 302 17.59 -1.36 19.47
CA ALA A 302 17.16 -2.38 20.45
C ALA A 302 18.30 -3.31 20.94
N GLY A 303 19.52 -2.74 21.15
CA GLY A 303 20.70 -3.48 21.59
C GLY A 303 21.42 -4.28 20.50
N GLN A 304 20.92 -4.25 19.25
CA GLN A 304 21.56 -4.93 18.11
C GLN A 304 22.41 -3.94 17.31
N GLN A 305 23.65 -4.36 16.97
CA GLN A 305 24.55 -3.60 16.11
C GLN A 305 24.18 -3.82 14.64
N LEU A 306 23.78 -2.77 13.95
CA LEU A 306 23.43 -2.77 12.52
C LEU A 306 24.55 -2.09 11.74
N LYS A 307 24.77 -2.54 10.51
CA LYS A 307 25.88 -2.07 9.66
C LYS A 307 25.39 -1.30 8.44
N ALA A 308 26.15 -0.32 8.02
CA ALA A 308 25.96 0.32 6.74
C ALA A 308 25.92 -0.72 5.62
N GLY A 309 24.91 -0.63 4.75
CA GLY A 309 24.62 -1.59 3.68
C GLY A 309 23.68 -2.73 4.08
N ASP A 310 23.37 -2.91 5.38
CA ASP A 310 22.31 -3.86 5.78
C ASP A 310 20.96 -3.42 5.17
N HIS A 311 20.20 -4.37 4.64
CA HIS A 311 18.79 -4.13 4.28
C HIS A 311 17.92 -4.28 5.53
N ALA A 312 16.97 -3.39 5.72
CA ALA A 312 16.06 -3.39 6.85
C ALA A 312 14.60 -3.55 6.40
N THR A 313 13.97 -4.63 6.82
CA THR A 313 12.53 -4.86 6.68
C THR A 313 11.82 -4.28 7.89
N ILE A 314 11.10 -3.20 7.69
CA ILE A 314 10.38 -2.47 8.74
C ILE A 314 8.94 -2.96 8.77
N LEU A 315 8.56 -3.72 9.81
CA LEU A 315 7.26 -4.39 9.90
C LEU A 315 6.15 -3.46 10.39
N ILE A 316 5.45 -2.82 9.47
CA ILE A 316 4.31 -1.94 9.76
C ILE A 316 3.20 -2.70 10.49
N GLY A 317 2.87 -3.91 10.02
CA GLY A 317 1.82 -4.74 10.61
C GLY A 317 2.15 -5.15 12.05
N ALA A 318 3.41 -5.48 12.33
CA ALA A 318 3.84 -5.82 13.68
C ALA A 318 3.74 -4.61 14.63
N ALA A 319 4.16 -3.43 14.18
CA ALA A 319 4.02 -2.19 14.96
C ALA A 319 2.56 -1.85 15.24
N ASN A 320 1.66 -2.02 14.26
CA ASN A 320 0.24 -1.73 14.40
C ASN A 320 -0.51 -2.70 15.32
N SER A 321 0.09 -3.83 15.65
CA SER A 321 -0.41 -4.83 16.62
C SER A 321 0.41 -4.91 17.90
N ASP A 322 1.18 -3.86 18.24
CA ASP A 322 2.00 -3.81 19.43
C ASP A 322 1.20 -3.38 20.66
N ASP A 323 1.07 -4.26 21.67
CA ASP A 323 0.36 -3.99 22.93
C ASP A 323 1.00 -2.88 23.76
N ALA A 324 2.27 -2.54 23.52
CA ALA A 324 2.93 -1.41 24.15
C ALA A 324 2.35 -0.05 23.69
N GLU A 325 1.79 0.01 22.48
CA GLU A 325 1.15 1.21 21.92
C GLU A 325 -0.37 1.14 21.92
N PHE A 326 -0.95 -0.05 21.62
CA PHE A 326 -2.37 -0.23 21.43
C PHE A 326 -2.94 -1.21 22.46
N SER A 327 -3.77 -0.77 23.38
CA SER A 327 -4.48 -1.70 24.29
C SER A 327 -5.37 -2.64 23.48
N ASP A 328 -5.33 -3.94 23.77
CA ASP A 328 -6.01 -4.99 22.98
C ASP A 328 -5.65 -4.87 21.48
N ALA A 329 -4.35 -4.90 21.19
CA ALA A 329 -3.83 -4.62 19.85
C ALA A 329 -4.31 -5.61 18.78
N ASN A 330 -4.58 -6.85 19.17
CA ASN A 330 -5.11 -7.91 18.29
C ASN A 330 -6.64 -7.87 18.13
N GLY A 331 -7.34 -6.98 18.88
CA GLY A 331 -8.77 -6.72 18.72
C GLY A 331 -9.05 -5.53 17.81
N VAL A 332 -10.24 -5.51 17.19
CA VAL A 332 -10.79 -4.34 16.46
C VAL A 332 -11.74 -3.57 17.37
N ASP A 333 -11.45 -2.29 17.56
CA ASP A 333 -12.26 -1.42 18.41
C ASP A 333 -12.55 -0.08 17.70
N PHE A 334 -13.78 0.10 17.22
CA PHE A 334 -14.22 1.33 16.57
C PHE A 334 -14.41 2.51 17.54
N SER A 335 -14.20 2.30 18.83
CA SER A 335 -14.18 3.36 19.85
C SER A 335 -12.78 3.77 20.30
N ARG A 336 -11.74 3.24 19.66
CA ARG A 336 -10.35 3.55 19.99
C ARG A 336 -10.05 5.05 19.84
N GLU A 337 -9.84 5.75 20.97
CA GLU A 337 -9.63 7.20 20.97
C GLU A 337 -8.28 7.61 20.37
N ALA A 338 -7.21 6.87 20.66
CA ALA A 338 -5.86 7.14 20.14
C ALA A 338 -5.44 6.04 19.18
N ASN A 339 -5.63 6.29 17.89
CA ASN A 339 -5.25 5.35 16.83
C ASN A 339 -4.06 5.88 16.02
N ARG A 340 -2.86 5.81 16.62
CA ARG A 340 -1.61 6.27 16.00
C ARG A 340 -0.98 5.21 15.12
N HIS A 341 -1.78 4.53 14.30
CA HIS A 341 -1.31 3.47 13.43
C HIS A 341 -0.31 3.97 12.37
N LEU A 342 0.55 3.05 11.93
CA LEU A 342 1.59 3.30 10.95
C LEU A 342 1.25 2.77 9.54
N ALA A 343 -0.02 2.43 9.26
CA ALA A 343 -0.44 1.91 7.95
C ALA A 343 -0.10 2.85 6.78
N PHE A 344 0.01 4.14 7.03
CA PHE A 344 0.47 5.15 6.06
C PHE A 344 1.94 5.54 6.25
N GLY A 345 2.71 4.76 7.01
CA GLY A 345 4.08 5.09 7.37
C GLY A 345 4.20 6.30 8.29
N ALA A 346 5.44 6.75 8.50
CA ALA A 346 5.77 7.92 9.31
C ALA A 346 6.98 8.68 8.72
N GLY A 347 7.29 9.85 9.28
CA GLY A 347 8.44 10.66 8.86
C GLY A 347 8.29 11.25 7.46
N PRO A 348 9.40 11.57 6.77
CA PRO A 348 9.36 12.23 5.46
C PRO A 348 8.59 11.44 4.40
N HIS A 349 8.70 10.12 4.41
CA HIS A 349 8.04 9.22 3.46
C HIS A 349 6.61 8.81 3.85
N ARG A 350 5.97 9.51 4.79
CA ARG A 350 4.55 9.28 5.06
C ARG A 350 3.75 9.33 3.78
N CYS A 351 2.85 8.37 3.59
CA CYS A 351 2.07 8.17 2.37
C CYS A 351 1.46 9.48 1.85
N LEU A 352 1.80 9.83 0.61
CA LEU A 352 1.29 11.01 -0.09
C LEU A 352 -0.23 10.90 -0.32
N GLY A 353 -0.70 9.71 -0.72
CA GLY A 353 -2.09 9.41 -1.04
C GLY A 353 -2.99 9.15 0.17
N SER A 354 -2.50 9.30 1.41
CA SER A 354 -3.25 8.92 2.62
C SER A 354 -4.61 9.59 2.75
N ASN A 355 -4.78 10.83 2.27
CA ASN A 355 -6.06 11.52 2.29
C ASN A 355 -7.01 10.98 1.21
N LEU A 356 -6.50 10.64 0.02
CA LEU A 356 -7.28 10.02 -1.05
C LEU A 356 -7.79 8.65 -0.63
N ALA A 357 -6.90 7.79 -0.13
CA ALA A 357 -7.26 6.45 0.34
C ALA A 357 -8.36 6.50 1.41
N ARG A 358 -8.30 7.44 2.36
CA ARG A 358 -9.36 7.64 3.36
C ARG A 358 -10.71 8.00 2.75
N VAL A 359 -10.70 8.86 1.73
CA VAL A 359 -11.93 9.23 1.01
C VAL A 359 -12.51 8.02 0.29
N GLU A 360 -11.69 7.28 -0.46
CA GLU A 360 -12.12 6.09 -1.19
C GLU A 360 -12.67 5.01 -0.27
N LEU A 361 -11.90 4.65 0.77
CA LEU A 361 -12.27 3.59 1.70
C LEU A 361 -13.54 3.93 2.50
N ARG A 362 -13.64 5.16 3.00
CA ARG A 362 -14.83 5.62 3.72
C ARG A 362 -16.07 5.55 2.86
N ILE A 363 -16.02 6.10 1.66
CA ILE A 363 -17.18 6.10 0.75
C ILE A 363 -17.52 4.67 0.31
N ALA A 364 -16.51 3.82 0.07
CA ALA A 364 -16.74 2.41 -0.27
C ALA A 364 -17.49 1.69 0.87
N LEU A 365 -17.09 1.87 2.12
CA LEU A 365 -17.80 1.26 3.26
C LEU A 365 -19.20 1.86 3.43
N GLU A 366 -19.38 3.18 3.29
CA GLU A 366 -20.70 3.84 3.36
C GLU A 366 -21.65 3.28 2.30
N GLU A 367 -21.24 3.26 1.02
CA GLU A 367 -22.13 2.85 -0.08
C GLU A 367 -22.34 1.34 -0.11
N TRP A 368 -21.32 0.54 0.22
CA TRP A 368 -21.46 -0.91 0.34
C TRP A 368 -22.51 -1.26 1.39
N HIS A 369 -22.36 -0.78 2.63
CA HIS A 369 -23.28 -1.15 3.73
C HIS A 369 -24.65 -0.53 3.58
N ARG A 370 -24.80 0.60 2.92
CA ARG A 370 -26.11 1.17 2.58
C ARG A 370 -26.89 0.28 1.61
N ARG A 371 -26.22 -0.42 0.69
CA ARG A 371 -26.82 -1.22 -0.38
C ARG A 371 -26.84 -2.71 -0.09
N ILE A 372 -25.82 -3.19 0.61
CA ILE A 372 -25.59 -4.60 0.94
C ILE A 372 -25.27 -4.69 2.44
N PRO A 373 -26.27 -4.49 3.33
CA PRO A 373 -26.05 -4.42 4.78
C PRO A 373 -25.74 -5.79 5.41
N ASP A 374 -26.23 -6.87 4.82
CA ASP A 374 -25.99 -8.24 5.29
C ASP A 374 -25.36 -9.09 4.19
N TYR A 375 -24.18 -9.62 4.48
CA TYR A 375 -23.41 -10.43 3.54
C TYR A 375 -22.45 -11.36 4.29
N ARG A 376 -22.00 -12.40 3.61
CA ARG A 376 -21.03 -13.36 4.13
C ARG A 376 -20.10 -13.85 3.03
N ILE A 377 -18.99 -14.43 3.41
CA ILE A 377 -18.11 -15.15 2.48
C ILE A 377 -18.89 -16.37 1.95
N ALA A 378 -18.78 -16.65 0.65
CA ALA A 378 -19.46 -17.80 0.04
C ALA A 378 -18.99 -19.11 0.68
N ASP A 379 -19.92 -20.07 0.83
CA ASP A 379 -19.62 -21.35 1.49
C ASP A 379 -18.51 -22.12 0.72
N GLY A 380 -17.59 -22.70 1.48
CA GLY A 380 -16.48 -23.47 0.93
C GLY A 380 -15.29 -22.61 0.46
N THR A 381 -15.34 -21.28 0.61
CA THR A 381 -14.21 -20.40 0.28
C THR A 381 -13.19 -20.40 1.42
N GLU A 382 -11.95 -20.68 1.08
CA GLU A 382 -10.78 -20.46 1.95
C GLU A 382 -9.98 -19.29 1.39
N LEU A 383 -9.93 -18.18 2.14
CA LEU A 383 -9.20 -16.99 1.72
C LEU A 383 -7.70 -17.20 1.97
N THR A 384 -6.90 -16.94 0.95
CA THR A 384 -5.44 -16.93 1.03
C THR A 384 -4.93 -15.54 0.69
N TYR A 385 -3.91 -15.07 1.45
CA TYR A 385 -3.38 -13.73 1.29
C TYR A 385 -1.92 -13.77 0.85
N SER A 386 -1.53 -12.79 0.01
CA SER A 386 -0.16 -12.57 -0.41
C SER A 386 0.66 -11.87 0.69
N LEU A 387 1.97 -12.14 0.72
CA LEU A 387 2.93 -11.43 1.57
C LEU A 387 3.31 -10.06 0.96
N GLY A 388 3.77 -9.17 1.83
CA GLY A 388 4.20 -7.82 1.45
C GLY A 388 3.05 -6.84 1.37
N ILE A 389 2.22 -6.94 0.35
CA ILE A 389 0.88 -6.35 0.29
C ILE A 389 -0.11 -7.48 0.54
N ARG A 390 -0.76 -7.44 1.72
CA ARG A 390 -1.70 -8.47 2.17
C ARG A 390 -3.02 -8.32 1.43
N GLN A 391 -3.20 -9.13 0.41
CA GLN A 391 -4.31 -9.08 -0.52
C GLN A 391 -4.74 -10.50 -0.86
N THR A 392 -6.04 -10.72 -1.02
CA THR A 392 -6.55 -12.00 -1.54
C THR A 392 -6.71 -11.94 -3.05
N ALA A 393 -6.58 -13.07 -3.72
CA ALA A 393 -6.83 -13.17 -5.17
C ALA A 393 -8.33 -13.13 -5.49
N GLU A 394 -9.16 -13.58 -4.55
CA GLU A 394 -10.61 -13.65 -4.70
C GLU A 394 -11.28 -13.33 -3.36
N LEU A 395 -12.38 -12.59 -3.39
CA LEU A 395 -13.24 -12.37 -2.24
C LEU A 395 -14.71 -12.55 -2.65
N PRO A 396 -15.17 -13.81 -2.79
CA PRO A 396 -16.57 -14.09 -3.14
C PRO A 396 -17.48 -13.80 -1.94
N LEU A 397 -18.31 -12.79 -2.04
CA LEU A 397 -19.35 -12.45 -1.07
C LEU A 397 -20.73 -12.75 -1.64
N VAL A 398 -21.64 -13.17 -0.75
CA VAL A 398 -23.04 -13.48 -1.06
C VAL A 398 -23.98 -12.79 -0.07
N TRP A 399 -25.16 -12.38 -0.57
CA TRP A 399 -26.20 -11.69 0.20
C TRP A 399 -27.59 -12.04 -0.34
N GLY A 400 -28.66 -11.71 0.40
CA GLY A 400 -30.06 -11.95 0.06
C GLY A 400 -30.77 -12.95 0.95
#